data_8cbac8b30cde7b684a77463d0a563c73
#
_entry.id   8cbac8b30cde7b684a77463d0a563c73
#
_cell.length_a   1.000
_cell.length_b   1.000
_cell.length_c   1.000
_cell.angle_alpha   90.00
_cell.angle_beta   90.00
_cell.angle_gamma   90.00
#
_symmetry.space_group_name_H-M   'P 1'
#
loop_
_entity.id
_entity.type
_entity.pdbx_description
1 polymer ?
#
loop_
_entity_poly.entity_id
_entity_poly.type
_entity_poly.pdbx_seq_one_letter_code
_entity_poly.pdbx_strand_id
1 'polypeptide(L)'
;IGGRAPLHLTSVGKLFLAADDAQKIRAYAARTGLAGHTKNSLTQLSALEKELAKVRRDAWANDNEELELGVRCMAAAVYDDQGKLVAGLSISAPASRLDEAWLPKLRATAEEISRNLGYRLP
;
A
#
# COMPACT_ATOMS: atom_id res chain seq x y z
N ILE A 1 15.91 -4.94 -10.33
CA ILE A 1 15.45 -4.16 -11.48
C ILE A 1 14.68 -5.08 -12.41
N GLY A 2 13.48 -4.69 -12.80
CA GLY A 2 12.61 -5.50 -13.66
C GLY A 2 11.85 -6.59 -12.94
N GLY A 3 12.04 -6.77 -11.64
CA GLY A 3 11.25 -7.70 -10.85
C GLY A 3 9.87 -7.13 -10.55
N ARG A 4 8.88 -8.02 -10.45
CA ARG A 4 7.51 -7.62 -10.08
C ARG A 4 7.21 -8.08 -8.67
N ALA A 5 7.02 -7.12 -7.77
CA ALA A 5 6.62 -7.42 -6.40
C ALA A 5 5.11 -7.70 -6.37
N PRO A 6 4.66 -8.74 -5.63
CA PRO A 6 3.23 -9.00 -5.49
C PRO A 6 2.51 -7.84 -4.82
N LEU A 7 1.36 -7.43 -5.38
CA LEU A 7 0.62 -6.27 -4.89
C LEU A 7 0.14 -6.43 -3.44
N HIS A 8 -0.23 -7.64 -3.06
CA HIS A 8 -0.76 -7.87 -1.70
C HIS A 8 0.34 -7.92 -0.62
N LEU A 9 1.62 -7.93 -1.02
CA LEU A 9 2.75 -8.01 -0.10
C LEU A 9 3.54 -6.72 -0.01
N THR A 10 3.16 -5.67 -0.73
CA THR A 10 3.89 -4.39 -0.73
C THR A 10 2.99 -3.26 -0.29
N SER A 11 3.59 -2.22 0.31
CA SER A 11 2.83 -1.06 0.77
C SER A 11 2.19 -0.31 -0.41
N VAL A 12 2.95 -0.02 -1.46
CA VAL A 12 2.41 0.65 -2.65
C VAL A 12 1.38 -0.23 -3.35
N GLY A 13 1.64 -1.54 -3.45
CA GLY A 13 0.71 -2.48 -4.06
C GLY A 13 -0.63 -2.50 -3.35
N LYS A 14 -0.62 -2.45 -2.01
CA LYS A 14 -1.86 -2.39 -1.23
C LYS A 14 -2.66 -1.12 -1.50
N LEU A 15 -1.99 0.01 -1.74
CA LEU A 15 -2.69 1.24 -2.11
C LEU A 15 -3.47 1.06 -3.42
N PHE A 16 -2.85 0.45 -4.42
CA PHE A 16 -3.50 0.23 -5.71
C PHE A 16 -4.60 -0.83 -5.63
N LEU A 17 -4.39 -1.91 -4.87
CA LEU A 17 -5.45 -2.90 -4.65
C LEU A 17 -6.64 -2.29 -3.92
N ALA A 18 -6.38 -1.46 -2.90
CA ALA A 18 -7.45 -0.81 -2.14
C ALA A 18 -8.27 0.15 -3.00
N ALA A 19 -7.67 0.71 -4.05
CA ALA A 19 -8.35 1.62 -4.98
C ALA A 19 -9.23 0.86 -6.00
N ASP A 20 -9.04 -0.45 -6.14
CA ASP A 20 -9.84 -1.28 -7.05
C ASP A 20 -11.17 -1.67 -6.40
N ASP A 21 -12.12 -2.10 -7.23
CA ASP A 21 -13.39 -2.61 -6.74
C ASP A 21 -13.23 -4.03 -6.17
N ALA A 22 -14.25 -4.47 -5.42
CA ALA A 22 -14.21 -5.78 -4.75
C ALA A 22 -14.06 -6.93 -5.74
N GLN A 23 -14.64 -6.83 -6.93
CA GLN A 23 -14.57 -7.86 -7.95
C GLN A 23 -13.13 -8.03 -8.46
N LYS A 24 -12.43 -6.92 -8.71
CA LYS A 24 -11.03 -6.95 -9.15
C LYS A 24 -10.10 -7.50 -8.07
N ILE A 25 -10.37 -7.18 -6.82
CA ILE A 25 -9.60 -7.70 -5.69
C ILE A 25 -9.78 -9.23 -5.62
N ARG A 26 -11.02 -9.72 -5.74
CA ARG A 26 -11.27 -11.17 -5.72
C ARG A 26 -10.63 -11.87 -6.93
N ALA A 27 -10.67 -11.24 -8.10
CA ALA A 27 -10.01 -11.78 -9.30
C ALA A 27 -8.50 -11.85 -9.12
N TYR A 28 -7.91 -10.84 -8.50
CA TYR A 28 -6.48 -10.85 -8.17
C TYR A 28 -6.15 -12.00 -7.24
N ALA A 29 -6.95 -12.20 -6.18
CA ALA A 29 -6.74 -13.27 -5.22
C ALA A 29 -6.85 -14.65 -5.89
N ALA A 30 -7.83 -14.84 -6.77
CA ALA A 30 -8.01 -16.10 -7.49
C ALA A 30 -6.84 -16.38 -8.43
N ARG A 31 -6.37 -15.36 -9.15
CA ARG A 31 -5.28 -15.51 -10.12
C ARG A 31 -3.95 -15.80 -9.45
N THR A 32 -3.64 -15.14 -8.35
CA THR A 32 -2.34 -15.25 -7.70
C THR A 32 -2.32 -16.28 -6.58
N GLY A 33 -3.49 -16.71 -6.07
CA GLY A 33 -3.60 -17.56 -4.90
C GLY A 33 -3.12 -16.88 -3.62
N LEU A 34 -2.84 -15.57 -3.66
CA LEU A 34 -2.27 -14.80 -2.55
C LEU A 34 -1.03 -15.48 -1.99
N ALA A 35 -0.12 -15.87 -2.87
CA ALA A 35 1.10 -16.58 -2.47
C ALA A 35 1.88 -15.75 -1.45
N GLY A 36 2.31 -16.39 -0.36
CA GLY A 36 3.05 -15.74 0.70
C GLY A 36 4.55 -15.93 0.56
N HIS A 37 5.32 -14.98 1.07
CA HIS A 37 6.78 -15.03 1.09
C HIS A 37 7.33 -15.12 2.51
N THR A 38 6.56 -14.70 3.51
CA THR A 38 6.95 -14.74 4.92
C THR A 38 5.78 -15.21 5.77
N LYS A 39 6.04 -15.46 7.05
CA LYS A 39 4.97 -15.80 8.00
C LYS A 39 3.98 -14.67 8.22
N ASN A 40 4.36 -13.44 7.87
CA ASN A 40 3.49 -12.25 8.03
C ASN A 40 2.67 -11.96 6.78
N SER A 41 2.90 -12.66 5.67
CA SER A 41 2.17 -12.43 4.42
C SER A 41 0.67 -12.65 4.60
N LEU A 42 -0.15 -11.78 3.99
CA LEU A 42 -1.61 -11.92 4.02
C LEU A 42 -2.01 -12.89 2.89
N THR A 43 -2.25 -14.14 3.26
CA THR A 43 -2.53 -15.21 2.29
C THR A 43 -4.01 -15.61 2.24
N GLN A 44 -4.84 -14.97 3.05
CA GLN A 44 -6.29 -15.22 3.09
C GLN A 44 -7.03 -13.99 2.57
N LEU A 45 -8.00 -14.22 1.69
CA LEU A 45 -8.76 -13.11 1.10
C LEU A 45 -9.46 -12.25 2.16
N SER A 46 -10.04 -12.88 3.19
CA SER A 46 -10.72 -12.12 4.26
C SER A 46 -9.77 -11.20 5.00
N ALA A 47 -8.56 -11.66 5.29
CA ALA A 47 -7.55 -10.84 5.96
C ALA A 47 -7.09 -9.70 5.05
N LEU A 48 -6.90 -9.98 3.76
CA LEU A 48 -6.52 -8.96 2.79
C LEU A 48 -7.63 -7.91 2.65
N GLU A 49 -8.88 -8.32 2.57
CA GLU A 49 -10.00 -7.38 2.44
C GLU A 49 -10.09 -6.45 3.64
N LYS A 50 -9.85 -6.96 4.85
CA LYS A 50 -9.79 -6.14 6.07
C LYS A 50 -8.67 -5.11 5.99
N GLU A 51 -7.48 -5.54 5.57
CA GLU A 51 -6.33 -4.65 5.42
C GLU A 51 -6.62 -3.56 4.39
N LEU A 52 -7.19 -3.93 3.25
CA LEU A 52 -7.49 -2.97 2.18
C LEU A 52 -8.57 -1.96 2.58
N ALA A 53 -9.53 -2.37 3.40
CA ALA A 53 -10.53 -1.44 3.92
C ALA A 53 -9.89 -0.37 4.80
N LYS A 54 -8.93 -0.78 5.63
CA LYS A 54 -8.15 0.13 6.48
C LYS A 54 -7.30 1.07 5.62
N VAL A 55 -6.62 0.54 4.60
CA VAL A 55 -5.80 1.32 3.67
C VAL A 55 -6.66 2.37 2.96
N ARG A 56 -7.85 1.98 2.50
CA ARG A 56 -8.77 2.89 1.81
C ARG A 56 -9.22 4.03 2.72
N ARG A 57 -9.48 3.71 3.99
CA ARG A 57 -9.89 4.71 4.98
C ARG A 57 -8.77 5.69 5.32
N ASP A 58 -7.55 5.18 5.49
CA ASP A 58 -6.43 5.95 6.04
C ASP A 58 -5.53 6.56 4.97
N ALA A 59 -5.64 6.13 3.70
CA ALA A 59 -4.85 6.57 2.55
C ALA A 59 -3.35 6.31 2.70
N TRP A 60 -2.98 5.31 3.50
CA TRP A 60 -1.61 4.83 3.59
C TRP A 60 -1.61 3.34 3.89
N ALA A 61 -0.52 2.67 3.58
CA ALA A 61 -0.39 1.25 3.75
C ALA A 61 0.96 0.88 4.37
N ASN A 62 0.99 -0.26 5.03
CA ASN A 62 2.16 -0.78 5.72
C ASN A 62 2.48 -2.17 5.18
N ASP A 63 3.75 -2.42 4.90
CA ASP A 63 4.29 -3.76 4.66
C ASP A 63 5.11 -4.13 5.90
N ASN A 64 4.55 -4.98 6.75
CA ASN A 64 5.17 -5.38 8.00
C ASN A 64 5.87 -6.73 7.81
N GLU A 65 7.03 -6.73 7.13
CA GLU A 65 7.82 -7.92 6.84
C GLU A 65 7.01 -8.98 6.09
N GLU A 66 6.11 -8.54 5.21
CA GLU A 66 5.20 -9.43 4.48
C GLU A 66 5.82 -9.94 3.19
N LEU A 67 6.65 -9.14 2.56
CA LEU A 67 7.38 -9.52 1.35
C LEU A 67 8.71 -10.18 1.72
N GLU A 68 9.40 -9.62 2.68
CA GLU A 68 10.72 -10.08 3.11
C GLU A 68 10.90 -9.82 4.60
N LEU A 69 11.29 -10.84 5.34
CA LEU A 69 11.60 -10.67 6.76
C LEU A 69 12.77 -9.70 6.94
N GLY A 70 12.68 -8.85 7.94
CA GLY A 70 13.68 -7.83 8.22
C GLY A 70 13.50 -6.52 7.47
N VAL A 71 12.52 -6.43 6.55
CA VAL A 71 12.25 -5.20 5.78
C VAL A 71 10.82 -4.74 6.03
N ARG A 72 10.66 -3.47 6.40
CA ARG A 72 9.35 -2.83 6.54
C ARG A 72 9.24 -1.63 5.61
N CYS A 73 8.05 -1.39 5.12
CA CYS A 73 7.75 -0.27 4.23
C CYS A 73 6.47 0.42 4.66
N MET A 74 6.42 1.73 4.45
CA MET A 74 5.18 2.50 4.56
C MET A 74 4.99 3.26 3.26
N ALA A 75 3.75 3.38 2.78
CA ALA A 75 3.44 4.15 1.58
C ALA A 75 2.20 4.99 1.80
N ALA A 76 2.23 6.23 1.34
CA ALA A 76 1.09 7.14 1.38
C ALA A 76 0.60 7.42 -0.03
N ALA A 77 -0.71 7.56 -0.19
CA ALA A 77 -1.36 7.71 -1.48
C ALA A 77 -1.14 9.10 -2.07
N VAL A 78 -0.91 9.14 -3.38
CA VAL A 78 -0.84 10.38 -4.17
C VAL A 78 -1.97 10.36 -5.20
N TYR A 79 -2.77 11.40 -5.21
CA TYR A 79 -3.95 11.53 -6.07
C TYR A 79 -3.77 12.65 -7.08
N ASP A 80 -4.42 12.50 -8.25
CA ASP A 80 -4.43 13.57 -9.27
C ASP A 80 -5.61 14.52 -9.05
N ASP A 81 -5.83 15.43 -10.00
CA ASP A 81 -6.88 16.44 -9.93
C ASP A 81 -8.30 15.85 -10.00
N GLN A 82 -8.43 14.59 -10.42
CA GLN A 82 -9.71 13.89 -10.48
C GLN A 82 -9.93 12.99 -9.27
N GLY A 83 -9.01 13.02 -8.30
CA GLY A 83 -9.07 12.16 -7.13
C GLY A 83 -8.67 10.73 -7.40
N LYS A 84 -8.04 10.47 -8.55
CA LYS A 84 -7.58 9.14 -8.90
C LYS A 84 -6.21 8.87 -8.30
N LEU A 85 -6.03 7.69 -7.75
CA LEU A 85 -4.73 7.25 -7.24
C LEU A 85 -3.77 7.06 -8.42
N VAL A 86 -2.66 7.80 -8.43
CA VAL A 86 -1.67 7.73 -9.51
C VAL A 86 -0.32 7.23 -9.06
N ALA A 87 -0.03 7.29 -7.75
CA ALA A 87 1.26 6.86 -7.23
C ALA A 87 1.18 6.60 -5.74
N GLY A 88 2.22 5.98 -5.20
CA GLY A 88 2.45 5.89 -3.76
C GLY A 88 3.84 6.42 -3.46
N LEU A 89 3.95 7.25 -2.44
CA LEU A 89 5.22 7.71 -1.90
C LEU A 89 5.58 6.78 -0.76
N SER A 90 6.75 6.12 -0.83
CA SER A 90 7.09 5.10 0.15
C SER A 90 8.43 5.30 0.82
N ILE A 91 8.56 4.76 2.03
CA ILE A 91 9.81 4.64 2.77
C ILE A 91 10.01 3.17 3.09
N SER A 92 11.19 2.64 2.77
CA SER A 92 11.60 1.28 3.12
C SER A 92 12.81 1.33 4.03
N ALA A 93 12.85 0.48 5.03
CA ALA A 93 13.99 0.43 5.95
C ALA A 93 14.06 -0.95 6.59
N PRO A 94 15.23 -1.32 7.16
CA PRO A 94 15.29 -2.50 8.03
C PRO A 94 14.22 -2.41 9.12
N ALA A 95 13.58 -3.53 9.44
CA ALA A 95 12.45 -3.54 10.37
C ALA A 95 12.79 -2.92 11.72
N SER A 96 14.05 -3.08 12.17
CA SER A 96 14.52 -2.53 13.44
C SER A 96 14.75 -1.01 13.41
N ARG A 97 14.77 -0.40 12.21
CA ARG A 97 15.09 1.03 12.05
C ARG A 97 13.93 1.86 11.56
N LEU A 98 12.90 1.26 10.99
CA LEU A 98 11.75 2.01 10.51
C LEU A 98 11.02 2.60 11.72
N ASP A 99 10.87 3.92 11.71
CA ASP A 99 10.24 4.66 12.80
C ASP A 99 8.85 5.11 12.34
N GLU A 100 7.82 4.69 13.06
CA GLU A 100 6.46 5.08 12.74
C GLU A 100 6.22 6.59 12.90
N ALA A 101 7.08 7.27 13.64
CA ALA A 101 7.03 8.74 13.74
C ALA A 101 7.31 9.42 12.40
N TRP A 102 7.85 8.72 11.41
CA TRP A 102 8.05 9.24 10.06
C TRP A 102 6.75 9.33 9.26
N LEU A 103 5.71 8.59 9.69
CA LEU A 103 4.45 8.53 8.94
C LEU A 103 3.77 9.89 8.74
N PRO A 104 3.66 10.77 9.74
CA PRO A 104 3.06 12.08 9.51
C PRO A 104 3.77 12.89 8.44
N LYS A 105 5.09 12.83 8.38
CA LYS A 105 5.89 13.51 7.36
C LYS A 105 5.65 12.90 5.98
N LEU A 106 5.61 11.58 5.90
CA LEU A 106 5.34 10.87 4.66
C LEU A 106 3.96 11.26 4.12
N ARG A 107 2.95 11.26 4.98
CA ARG A 107 1.59 11.62 4.59
C ARG A 107 1.49 13.07 4.16
N ALA A 108 2.14 13.98 4.88
CA ALA A 108 2.15 15.42 4.54
C ALA A 108 2.80 15.65 3.18
N THR A 109 3.90 14.95 2.89
CA THR A 109 4.59 15.07 1.60
C THR A 109 3.72 14.54 0.47
N ALA A 110 3.06 13.38 0.67
CA ALA A 110 2.16 12.82 -0.33
C ALA A 110 0.97 13.75 -0.60
N GLU A 111 0.43 14.38 0.44
CA GLU A 111 -0.65 15.37 0.30
C GLU A 111 -0.20 16.59 -0.48
N GLU A 112 1.02 17.08 -0.22
CA GLU A 112 1.58 18.21 -0.95
C GLU A 112 1.75 17.88 -2.44
N ILE A 113 2.27 16.70 -2.76
CA ILE A 113 2.40 16.25 -4.15
C ILE A 113 1.02 16.18 -4.80
N SER A 114 0.04 15.62 -4.11
CA SER A 114 -1.33 15.53 -4.61
C SER A 114 -1.91 16.91 -4.92
N ARG A 115 -1.73 17.88 -4.01
CA ARG A 115 -2.19 19.24 -4.23
C ARG A 115 -1.51 19.89 -5.43
N ASN A 116 -0.22 19.64 -5.63
CA ASN A 116 0.51 20.14 -6.78
C ASN A 116 0.02 19.54 -8.09
N LEU A 117 -0.60 18.35 -8.03
CA LEU A 117 -1.25 17.72 -9.18
C LEU A 117 -2.70 18.19 -9.35
N GLY A 118 -3.16 19.10 -8.51
CA GLY A 118 -4.51 19.64 -8.59
C GLY A 118 -5.55 18.94 -7.74
N TYR A 119 -5.12 17.98 -6.89
CA TYR A 119 -6.05 17.28 -6.01
C TYR A 119 -6.58 18.23 -4.93
N ARG A 120 -7.89 18.22 -4.75
CA ARG A 120 -8.55 18.99 -3.69
C ARG A 120 -9.41 18.05 -2.87
N LEU A 121 -9.22 18.10 -1.56
CA LEU A 121 -10.08 17.37 -0.63
C LEU A 121 -11.50 17.94 -0.70
N PRO A 122 -12.51 17.08 -0.71
CA PRO A 122 -13.89 17.54 -0.67
C PRO A 122 -14.23 18.23 0.65
#